data_175403916f6d93e02eaaaee17af74eb1
#
_entry.id   175403916f6d93e02eaaaee17af74eb1
#
_cell.length_a   1.000
_cell.length_b   1.000
_cell.length_c   1.000
_cell.angle_alpha   90.00
_cell.angle_beta   90.00
_cell.angle_gamma   90.00
#
_symmetry.space_group_name_H-M   'P 1'
#
loop_
_entity.id
_entity.type
_entity.pdbx_description
1 polymer ?
#
loop_
_entity_poly.entity_id
_entity_poly.type
_entity_poly.pdbx_seq_one_letter_code
_entity_poly.pdbx_strand_id
1 'polypeptide(L)'
;MIKNATLLNKPTRASALEKLTDFIPKAGLSYRNKRNYDFGPSNHNYVSQLSPFIRRRILTEPEILKAVLNKHGLSSAEKFVQEVFWRTYWKGWLEMRPSVWLDYQNDLNRLENQIMTQSGLRKSWETACEGKTGIDCFDSWAHELEQTGYLHNHARMWFASIWIFTLNLPWQLGADFFLRHLLDGDPASNTLSWRWIAGLQTQGKTYLARRDNISKFTGDRFDPIGLSSSAKALKGKPHPNISMLNLVNLPSSDLRTGLLIHNDDLELSPVINGLRIESTIAVNNLDEISPWSCANSVHTFVNSLIDDVSIRYKDKIGAVKIISNPDEVEDWYYENKIEQIVVAYAATGPNASFIRNLNKRGLNVVQISKKYDQTAWPHATHGFFRFKEKIPALIKELGLNS
;
A
#
# COMPACT_ATOMS: atom_id res chain seq x y z
N MET A 1 -23.27 0.34 -18.07
CA MET A 1 -23.04 -0.02 -16.67
C MET A 1 -21.98 -1.12 -16.66
N ILE A 2 -20.75 -0.77 -16.25
CA ILE A 2 -19.59 -1.68 -16.25
C ILE A 2 -19.80 -2.67 -15.11
N LYS A 3 -19.78 -3.98 -15.41
CA LYS A 3 -19.81 -5.08 -14.42
C LYS A 3 -18.51 -5.16 -13.58
N ASN A 4 -17.98 -4.03 -13.12
CA ASN A 4 -16.67 -3.93 -12.47
C ASN A 4 -16.72 -3.66 -10.99
N ALA A 5 -17.72 -4.16 -10.37
CA ALA A 5 -17.80 -4.16 -8.92
C ALA A 5 -17.05 -5.33 -8.24
N THR A 6 -16.14 -6.05 -8.92
CA THR A 6 -15.57 -7.29 -8.37
C THR A 6 -14.61 -7.09 -7.20
N LEU A 7 -13.91 -5.96 -7.10
CA LEU A 7 -13.08 -5.67 -5.91
C LEU A 7 -13.90 -5.03 -4.78
N LEU A 8 -14.93 -4.24 -5.13
CA LEU A 8 -15.81 -3.56 -4.18
C LEU A 8 -16.99 -4.42 -3.71
N ASN A 9 -17.35 -5.49 -4.46
CA ASN A 9 -18.43 -6.40 -4.08
C ASN A 9 -17.98 -7.34 -2.96
N LYS A 10 -18.36 -7.03 -1.72
CA LYS A 10 -18.10 -7.81 -0.50
C LYS A 10 -16.60 -8.11 -0.30
N PRO A 11 -15.77 -7.10 0.00
CA PRO A 11 -14.36 -7.30 0.30
C PRO A 11 -14.23 -8.02 1.65
N THR A 12 -13.99 -9.31 1.58
CA THR A 12 -13.82 -10.21 2.73
C THR A 12 -12.57 -11.07 2.55
N ARG A 13 -12.12 -11.72 3.62
CA ARG A 13 -11.07 -12.73 3.51
C ARG A 13 -11.48 -13.90 2.60
N ALA A 14 -12.74 -14.30 2.64
CA ALA A 14 -13.26 -15.37 1.77
C ALA A 14 -13.12 -15.02 0.28
N SER A 15 -13.55 -13.82 -0.10
CA SER A 15 -13.42 -13.34 -1.49
C SER A 15 -11.95 -13.16 -1.92
N ALA A 16 -11.07 -12.79 -1.00
CA ALA A 16 -9.65 -12.70 -1.25
C ALA A 16 -9.01 -14.08 -1.49
N LEU A 17 -9.40 -15.11 -0.73
CA LEU A 17 -8.95 -16.49 -0.91
C LEU A 17 -9.46 -17.10 -2.22
N GLU A 18 -10.71 -16.85 -2.59
CA GLU A 18 -11.27 -17.25 -3.89
C GLU A 18 -10.43 -16.67 -5.03
N LYS A 19 -10.19 -15.35 -5.00
CA LYS A 19 -9.36 -14.67 -5.99
C LYS A 19 -7.92 -15.20 -6.04
N LEU A 20 -7.34 -15.54 -4.89
CA LEU A 20 -6.02 -16.19 -4.84
C LEU A 20 -6.06 -17.55 -5.52
N THR A 21 -7.07 -18.37 -5.22
CA THR A 21 -7.26 -19.71 -5.79
C THR A 21 -7.36 -19.66 -7.33
N ASP A 22 -8.13 -18.70 -7.85
CA ASP A 22 -8.28 -18.47 -9.29
C ASP A 22 -6.99 -17.99 -9.97
N PHE A 23 -6.15 -17.30 -9.23
CA PHE A 23 -4.89 -16.76 -9.75
C PHE A 23 -3.73 -17.75 -9.67
N ILE A 24 -3.68 -18.64 -8.67
CA ILE A 24 -2.56 -19.59 -8.48
C ILE A 24 -2.16 -20.32 -9.78
N PRO A 25 -3.06 -20.87 -10.62
CA PRO A 25 -2.67 -21.53 -11.86
C PRO A 25 -1.91 -20.63 -12.85
N LYS A 26 -2.11 -19.33 -12.76
CA LYS A 26 -1.53 -18.31 -13.65
C LYS A 26 -0.21 -17.74 -13.13
N ALA A 27 0.14 -17.94 -11.85
CA ALA A 27 1.24 -17.27 -11.16
C ALA A 27 2.66 -17.63 -11.67
N GLY A 28 2.78 -18.67 -12.47
CA GLY A 28 4.03 -19.11 -13.10
C GLY A 28 4.33 -18.40 -14.44
N LEU A 29 4.55 -19.19 -15.49
CA LEU A 29 4.93 -18.71 -16.83
C LEU A 29 3.89 -17.77 -17.45
N SER A 30 2.61 -17.99 -17.22
CA SER A 30 1.55 -17.13 -17.74
C SER A 30 1.71 -15.69 -17.20
N TYR A 31 1.88 -15.55 -15.90
CA TYR A 31 2.17 -14.27 -15.26
C TYR A 31 3.46 -13.64 -15.79
N ARG A 32 4.56 -14.40 -15.82
CA ARG A 32 5.85 -13.93 -16.34
C ARG A 32 5.74 -13.30 -17.72
N ASN A 33 4.98 -13.91 -18.63
CA ASN A 33 4.89 -13.49 -20.03
C ASN A 33 3.89 -12.35 -20.25
N LYS A 34 2.82 -12.28 -19.46
CA LYS A 34 1.69 -11.39 -19.74
C LYS A 34 1.44 -10.31 -18.67
N ARG A 35 2.16 -10.32 -17.55
CA ARG A 35 1.97 -9.38 -16.45
C ARG A 35 2.11 -7.90 -16.81
N ASN A 36 2.75 -7.59 -17.92
CA ASN A 36 2.96 -6.22 -18.36
C ASN A 36 1.81 -5.67 -19.23
N TYR A 37 0.90 -6.54 -19.70
CA TYR A 37 -0.20 -6.12 -20.56
C TYR A 37 -1.37 -5.57 -19.73
N ASP A 38 -1.77 -4.35 -20.05
CA ASP A 38 -2.97 -3.69 -19.55
C ASP A 38 -4.06 -3.72 -20.64
N PHE A 39 -4.97 -4.67 -20.54
CA PHE A 39 -6.10 -4.81 -21.45
C PHE A 39 -7.36 -4.04 -21.02
N GLY A 40 -7.23 -3.18 -20.01
CA GLY A 40 -8.32 -2.38 -19.47
C GLY A 40 -9.05 -3.01 -18.29
N PRO A 41 -9.93 -2.26 -17.63
CA PRO A 41 -10.45 -2.56 -16.29
C PRO A 41 -11.21 -3.89 -16.20
N SER A 42 -11.82 -4.36 -17.28
CA SER A 42 -12.54 -5.64 -17.31
C SER A 42 -11.65 -6.86 -17.65
N ASN A 43 -10.38 -6.64 -17.98
CA ASN A 43 -9.52 -7.65 -18.60
C ASN A 43 -8.16 -7.84 -17.90
N HIS A 44 -8.07 -7.57 -16.60
CA HIS A 44 -6.85 -7.80 -15.81
C HIS A 44 -6.60 -9.29 -15.49
N ASN A 45 -6.82 -10.17 -16.46
CA ASN A 45 -6.84 -11.62 -16.27
C ASN A 45 -5.46 -12.24 -16.00
N TYR A 46 -4.37 -11.52 -16.22
CA TYR A 46 -3.00 -12.00 -16.08
C TYR A 46 -2.28 -11.47 -14.85
N VAL A 47 -2.95 -10.67 -14.04
CA VAL A 47 -2.47 -10.18 -12.75
C VAL A 47 -3.42 -10.60 -11.64
N SER A 48 -2.93 -10.69 -10.41
CA SER A 48 -3.71 -11.24 -9.30
C SER A 48 -4.83 -10.33 -8.80
N GLN A 49 -4.67 -9.02 -8.94
CA GLN A 49 -5.53 -8.01 -8.30
C GLN A 49 -5.69 -8.22 -6.77
N LEU A 50 -4.70 -8.84 -6.13
CA LEU A 50 -4.71 -9.11 -4.69
C LEU A 50 -4.12 -7.97 -3.86
N SER A 51 -3.53 -6.96 -4.52
CA SER A 51 -2.85 -5.87 -3.83
C SER A 51 -3.70 -5.14 -2.77
N PRO A 52 -5.01 -4.89 -2.93
CA PRO A 52 -5.84 -4.30 -1.89
C PRO A 52 -5.94 -5.16 -0.61
N PHE A 53 -6.06 -6.47 -0.77
CA PHE A 53 -6.15 -7.41 0.34
C PHE A 53 -4.80 -7.62 1.04
N ILE A 54 -3.70 -7.68 0.27
CA ILE A 54 -2.34 -7.76 0.80
C ILE A 54 -2.00 -6.47 1.54
N ARG A 55 -2.40 -5.31 1.00
CA ARG A 55 -2.18 -4.01 1.62
C ARG A 55 -2.73 -3.94 3.04
N ARG A 56 -3.87 -4.54 3.27
CA ARG A 56 -4.55 -4.59 4.57
C ARG A 56 -4.27 -5.88 5.36
N ARG A 57 -3.42 -6.76 4.82
CA ARG A 57 -3.09 -8.08 5.40
C ARG A 57 -4.31 -8.94 5.75
N ILE A 58 -5.38 -8.81 4.99
CA ILE A 58 -6.47 -9.80 4.96
C ILE A 58 -5.95 -11.13 4.41
N LEU A 59 -5.05 -11.05 3.42
CA LEU A 59 -4.14 -12.12 3.02
C LEU A 59 -2.71 -11.66 3.30
N THR A 60 -1.94 -12.49 3.97
CA THR A 60 -0.55 -12.19 4.27
C THR A 60 0.38 -12.59 3.13
N GLU A 61 1.53 -11.95 3.06
CA GLU A 61 2.58 -12.29 2.10
C GLU A 61 3.01 -13.77 2.21
N PRO A 62 3.23 -14.35 3.43
CA PRO A 62 3.54 -15.77 3.58
C PRO A 62 2.46 -16.72 3.03
N GLU A 63 1.16 -16.44 3.25
CA GLU A 63 0.07 -17.27 2.74
C GLU A 63 0.10 -17.35 1.21
N ILE A 64 0.25 -16.20 0.55
CA ILE A 64 0.28 -16.11 -0.90
C ILE A 64 1.52 -16.78 -1.47
N LEU A 65 2.69 -16.52 -0.86
CA LEU A 65 3.96 -17.11 -1.30
C LEU A 65 3.92 -18.63 -1.17
N LYS A 66 3.46 -19.18 -0.04
CA LYS A 66 3.28 -20.62 0.15
C LYS A 66 2.36 -21.23 -0.91
N ALA A 67 1.18 -20.65 -1.10
CA ALA A 67 0.19 -21.16 -2.06
C ALA A 67 0.76 -21.21 -3.50
N VAL A 68 1.48 -20.18 -3.92
CA VAL A 68 2.08 -20.10 -5.25
C VAL A 68 3.29 -21.03 -5.39
N LEU A 69 4.18 -21.06 -4.40
CA LEU A 69 5.41 -21.87 -4.42
C LEU A 69 5.08 -23.38 -4.40
N ASN A 70 4.06 -23.79 -3.66
CA ASN A 70 3.59 -25.18 -3.65
C ASN A 70 3.06 -25.65 -5.02
N LYS A 71 2.50 -24.73 -5.81
CA LYS A 71 1.99 -25.06 -7.17
C LYS A 71 3.07 -25.01 -8.24
N HIS A 72 3.96 -24.01 -8.19
CA HIS A 72 4.84 -23.68 -9.32
C HIS A 72 6.33 -23.87 -9.03
N GLY A 73 6.75 -23.90 -7.77
CA GLY A 73 8.15 -23.77 -7.39
C GLY A 73 8.75 -22.38 -7.71
N LEU A 74 9.89 -22.07 -7.13
CA LEU A 74 10.49 -20.74 -7.21
C LEU A 74 10.91 -20.34 -8.64
N SER A 75 11.51 -21.25 -9.41
CA SER A 75 12.01 -20.95 -10.75
C SER A 75 10.88 -20.50 -11.70
N SER A 76 9.74 -21.16 -11.66
CA SER A 76 8.58 -20.87 -12.51
C SER A 76 7.84 -19.60 -12.04
N ALA A 77 7.70 -19.40 -10.72
CA ALA A 77 6.97 -18.29 -10.11
C ALA A 77 7.87 -17.08 -9.79
N GLU A 78 9.14 -17.08 -10.16
CA GLU A 78 10.14 -16.07 -9.77
C GLU A 78 9.61 -14.64 -9.92
N LYS A 79 8.96 -14.32 -11.01
CA LYS A 79 8.47 -12.96 -11.27
C LYS A 79 7.34 -12.55 -10.32
N PHE A 80 6.42 -13.45 -10.02
CA PHE A 80 5.35 -13.16 -9.06
C PHE A 80 5.91 -13.04 -7.63
N VAL A 81 6.78 -13.95 -7.24
CA VAL A 81 7.47 -13.90 -5.93
C VAL A 81 8.22 -12.57 -5.76
N GLN A 82 8.95 -12.13 -6.79
CA GLN A 82 9.63 -10.83 -6.76
C GLN A 82 8.67 -9.66 -6.55
N GLU A 83 7.49 -9.65 -7.17
CA GLU A 83 6.52 -8.56 -6.99
C GLU A 83 5.95 -8.53 -5.56
N VAL A 84 5.73 -9.70 -4.93
CA VAL A 84 5.35 -9.73 -3.51
C VAL A 84 6.48 -9.17 -2.63
N PHE A 85 7.73 -9.55 -2.90
CA PHE A 85 8.88 -9.06 -2.16
C PHE A 85 9.24 -7.59 -2.48
N TRP A 86 8.85 -7.02 -3.62
CA TRP A 86 8.96 -5.59 -3.87
C TRP A 86 8.21 -4.77 -2.81
N ARG A 87 7.00 -5.17 -2.48
CA ARG A 87 6.21 -4.54 -1.42
C ARG A 87 6.92 -4.62 -0.07
N THR A 88 7.42 -5.80 0.28
CA THR A 88 8.17 -6.04 1.53
C THR A 88 9.42 -5.14 1.60
N TYR A 89 10.16 -5.07 0.49
CA TYR A 89 11.31 -4.21 0.35
C TYR A 89 10.97 -2.73 0.55
N TRP A 90 9.92 -2.23 -0.11
CA TRP A 90 9.52 -0.84 0.03
C TRP A 90 9.16 -0.48 1.47
N LYS A 91 8.40 -1.34 2.15
CA LYS A 91 8.04 -1.13 3.56
C LYS A 91 9.28 -1.10 4.46
N GLY A 92 10.16 -2.08 4.36
CA GLY A 92 11.39 -2.11 5.15
C GLY A 92 12.34 -0.96 4.83
N TRP A 93 12.46 -0.57 3.56
CA TRP A 93 13.30 0.56 3.16
C TRP A 93 12.81 1.89 3.75
N LEU A 94 11.49 2.14 3.68
CA LEU A 94 10.90 3.36 4.24
C LEU A 94 10.94 3.36 5.78
N GLU A 95 10.72 2.20 6.40
CA GLU A 95 10.77 2.06 7.85
C GLU A 95 12.15 2.43 8.42
N MET A 96 13.22 2.07 7.71
CA MET A 96 14.57 2.52 8.05
C MET A 96 14.88 3.97 7.66
N ARG A 97 13.98 4.67 6.95
CA ARG A 97 14.16 6.06 6.51
C ARG A 97 12.87 6.87 6.60
N PRO A 98 12.24 6.94 7.79
CA PRO A 98 10.91 7.52 7.97
C PRO A 98 10.85 9.02 7.61
N SER A 99 11.98 9.73 7.61
CA SER A 99 12.04 11.13 7.21
C SER A 99 11.66 11.35 5.75
N VAL A 100 11.78 10.32 4.87
CA VAL A 100 11.34 10.42 3.47
C VAL A 100 9.82 10.59 3.37
N TRP A 101 9.07 9.93 4.24
CA TRP A 101 7.63 10.11 4.36
C TRP A 101 7.27 11.47 4.93
N LEU A 102 7.97 11.91 5.96
CA LEU A 102 7.76 13.23 6.57
C LEU A 102 8.06 14.37 5.57
N ASP A 103 9.14 14.25 4.81
CA ASP A 103 9.46 15.22 3.74
C ASP A 103 8.34 15.26 2.68
N TYR A 104 7.80 14.10 2.29
CA TYR A 104 6.67 14.03 1.36
C TYR A 104 5.42 14.73 1.92
N GLN A 105 5.05 14.50 3.18
CA GLN A 105 3.90 15.15 3.80
C GLN A 105 4.10 16.66 3.92
N ASN A 106 5.29 17.11 4.32
CA ASN A 106 5.62 18.54 4.37
C ASN A 106 5.53 19.21 3.00
N ASP A 107 5.97 18.51 1.94
CA ASP A 107 5.83 18.99 0.57
C ASP A 107 4.37 19.07 0.14
N LEU A 108 3.52 18.10 0.53
CA LEU A 108 2.08 18.16 0.25
C LEU A 108 1.41 19.36 0.90
N ASN A 109 1.66 19.62 2.17
CA ASN A 109 1.10 20.78 2.89
C ASN A 109 1.51 22.10 2.23
N ARG A 110 2.76 22.19 1.75
CA ARG A 110 3.22 23.35 0.99
C ARG A 110 2.52 23.48 -0.37
N LEU A 111 2.32 22.34 -1.07
CA LEU A 111 1.66 22.32 -2.37
C LEU A 111 0.15 22.59 -2.25
N GLU A 112 -0.51 22.18 -1.18
CA GLU A 112 -1.88 22.56 -0.88
C GLU A 112 -2.03 24.10 -0.84
N ASN A 113 -1.17 24.79 -0.09
CA ASN A 113 -1.16 26.25 -0.05
C ASN A 113 -0.90 26.86 -1.45
N GLN A 114 -0.03 26.24 -2.26
CA GLN A 114 0.23 26.71 -3.63
C GLN A 114 -1.00 26.52 -4.54
N ILE A 115 -1.70 25.41 -4.44
CA ILE A 115 -2.96 25.17 -5.18
C ILE A 115 -4.03 26.20 -4.78
N MET A 116 -4.11 26.56 -3.51
CA MET A 116 -5.06 27.57 -3.04
C MET A 116 -4.76 28.96 -3.60
N THR A 117 -3.48 29.30 -3.78
CA THR A 117 -3.01 30.65 -4.14
C THR A 117 -2.64 30.83 -5.62
N GLN A 118 -2.33 29.77 -6.34
CA GLN A 118 -1.86 29.80 -7.73
C GLN A 118 -2.88 29.15 -8.67
N SER A 119 -3.71 29.96 -9.31
CA SER A 119 -4.82 29.49 -10.17
C SER A 119 -4.35 28.63 -11.35
N GLY A 120 -3.16 28.90 -11.93
CA GLY A 120 -2.60 28.11 -13.01
C GLY A 120 -2.22 26.69 -12.59
N LEU A 121 -1.55 26.53 -11.44
CA LEU A 121 -1.21 25.22 -10.89
C LEU A 121 -2.49 24.46 -10.52
N ARG A 122 -3.43 25.11 -9.84
CA ARG A 122 -4.72 24.52 -9.49
C ARG A 122 -5.45 23.97 -10.70
N LYS A 123 -5.62 24.79 -11.75
CA LYS A 123 -6.30 24.38 -12.99
C LYS A 123 -5.64 23.17 -13.64
N SER A 124 -4.29 23.17 -13.72
CA SER A 124 -3.56 22.05 -14.32
C SER A 124 -3.69 20.77 -13.51
N TRP A 125 -3.64 20.87 -12.19
CA TRP A 125 -3.83 19.74 -11.27
C TRP A 125 -5.26 19.18 -11.35
N GLU A 126 -6.30 20.05 -11.28
CA GLU A 126 -7.70 19.65 -11.43
C GLU A 126 -7.94 18.96 -12.78
N THR A 127 -7.44 19.56 -13.88
CA THR A 127 -7.53 18.97 -15.23
C THR A 127 -6.94 17.57 -15.30
N ALA A 128 -5.80 17.34 -14.63
CA ALA A 128 -5.14 16.03 -14.59
C ALA A 128 -5.93 15.03 -13.73
N CYS A 129 -6.39 15.44 -12.55
CA CYS A 129 -7.21 14.59 -11.67
C CYS A 129 -8.53 14.20 -12.31
N GLU A 130 -9.17 15.13 -13.03
CA GLU A 130 -10.46 14.91 -13.71
C GLU A 130 -10.32 14.13 -15.03
N GLY A 131 -9.11 13.75 -15.46
CA GLY A 131 -8.89 13.06 -16.73
C GLY A 131 -9.36 13.87 -17.94
N LYS A 132 -8.99 15.15 -17.99
CA LYS A 132 -9.36 16.11 -19.05
C LYS A 132 -8.13 16.73 -19.74
N THR A 133 -7.01 16.03 -19.73
CA THR A 133 -5.74 16.54 -20.27
C THR A 133 -5.67 16.53 -21.79
N GLY A 134 -6.53 15.76 -22.45
CA GLY A 134 -6.51 15.49 -23.89
C GLY A 134 -5.49 14.40 -24.29
N ILE A 135 -4.83 13.75 -23.33
CA ILE A 135 -4.00 12.56 -23.54
C ILE A 135 -4.87 11.34 -23.25
N ASP A 136 -5.36 10.67 -24.28
CA ASP A 136 -6.40 9.63 -24.23
C ASP A 136 -6.13 8.53 -23.21
N CYS A 137 -4.93 7.97 -23.19
CA CYS A 137 -4.54 6.92 -22.26
C CYS A 137 -4.50 7.44 -20.80
N PHE A 138 -3.97 8.64 -20.58
CA PHE A 138 -3.88 9.24 -19.26
C PHE A 138 -5.26 9.52 -18.68
N ASP A 139 -6.13 10.14 -19.47
CA ASP A 139 -7.49 10.48 -19.07
C ASP A 139 -8.32 9.21 -18.78
N SER A 140 -8.16 8.17 -19.61
CA SER A 140 -8.77 6.87 -19.38
C SER A 140 -8.32 6.22 -18.06
N TRP A 141 -7.01 6.29 -17.72
CA TRP A 141 -6.50 5.75 -16.46
C TRP A 141 -6.91 6.58 -15.23
N ALA A 142 -7.04 7.92 -15.36
CA ALA A 142 -7.58 8.75 -14.30
C ALA A 142 -9.02 8.33 -13.95
N HIS A 143 -9.87 8.17 -14.97
CA HIS A 143 -11.25 7.71 -14.79
C HIS A 143 -11.32 6.25 -14.27
N GLU A 144 -10.46 5.35 -14.76
CA GLU A 144 -10.39 3.97 -14.25
C GLU A 144 -10.05 3.94 -12.76
N LEU A 145 -9.07 4.74 -12.34
CA LEU A 145 -8.68 4.85 -10.93
C LEU A 145 -9.83 5.35 -10.06
N GLU A 146 -10.48 6.42 -10.47
CA GLU A 146 -11.61 7.01 -9.73
C GLU A 146 -12.79 6.03 -9.61
N GLN A 147 -13.12 5.33 -10.70
CA GLN A 147 -14.27 4.42 -10.75
C GLN A 147 -14.03 3.08 -10.05
N THR A 148 -12.79 2.56 -10.08
CA THR A 148 -12.50 1.19 -9.64
C THR A 148 -11.62 1.09 -8.41
N GLY A 149 -10.92 2.16 -8.05
CA GLY A 149 -9.88 2.15 -7.02
C GLY A 149 -8.66 1.29 -7.38
N TYR A 150 -8.49 0.95 -8.65
CA TYR A 150 -7.41 0.09 -9.12
C TYR A 150 -6.86 0.56 -10.46
N LEU A 151 -5.55 0.43 -10.63
CA LEU A 151 -4.88 0.52 -11.92
C LEU A 151 -3.89 -0.63 -12.08
N HIS A 152 -3.76 -1.12 -13.31
CA HIS A 152 -2.71 -2.05 -13.65
C HIS A 152 -1.32 -1.45 -13.35
N ASN A 153 -0.39 -2.26 -12.81
CA ASN A 153 0.93 -1.75 -12.38
C ASN A 153 1.69 -0.98 -13.49
N HIS A 154 1.62 -1.45 -14.73
CA HIS A 154 2.28 -0.78 -15.85
C HIS A 154 1.60 0.58 -16.16
N ALA A 155 0.28 0.64 -16.10
CA ALA A 155 -0.48 1.90 -16.24
C ALA A 155 -0.08 2.92 -15.17
N ARG A 156 0.14 2.47 -13.92
CA ARG A 156 0.64 3.38 -12.85
C ARG A 156 1.99 4.01 -13.20
N MET A 157 2.88 3.26 -13.83
CA MET A 157 4.20 3.77 -14.23
C MET A 157 4.09 4.78 -15.37
N TRP A 158 3.27 4.50 -16.38
CA TRP A 158 3.02 5.45 -17.48
C TRP A 158 2.32 6.71 -16.99
N PHE A 159 1.28 6.56 -16.17
CA PHE A 159 0.56 7.67 -15.56
C PHE A 159 1.51 8.61 -14.82
N ALA A 160 2.32 8.07 -13.92
CA ALA A 160 3.27 8.87 -13.13
C ALA A 160 4.32 9.56 -14.03
N SER A 161 4.81 8.88 -15.07
CA SER A 161 5.74 9.46 -16.03
C SER A 161 5.10 10.61 -16.85
N ILE A 162 3.87 10.44 -17.31
CA ILE A 162 3.13 11.50 -18.04
C ILE A 162 2.86 12.67 -17.10
N TRP A 163 2.41 12.42 -15.88
CA TRP A 163 2.19 13.45 -14.86
C TRP A 163 3.42 14.33 -14.65
N ILE A 164 4.58 13.70 -14.45
CA ILE A 164 5.82 14.42 -14.11
C ILE A 164 6.45 15.08 -15.33
N PHE A 165 6.60 14.36 -16.46
CA PHE A 165 7.44 14.79 -17.56
C PHE A 165 6.69 15.37 -18.76
N THR A 166 5.41 15.05 -18.92
CA THR A 166 4.58 15.62 -19.99
C THR A 166 3.74 16.79 -19.46
N LEU A 167 3.01 16.57 -18.35
CA LEU A 167 2.17 17.60 -17.73
C LEU A 167 2.96 18.57 -16.85
N ASN A 168 4.23 18.24 -16.52
CA ASN A 168 5.12 19.04 -15.67
C ASN A 168 4.50 19.37 -14.29
N LEU A 169 3.72 18.45 -13.73
CA LEU A 169 3.10 18.61 -12.42
C LEU A 169 4.00 18.07 -11.30
N PRO A 170 3.97 18.65 -10.09
CA PRO A 170 4.67 18.12 -8.94
C PRO A 170 4.31 16.66 -8.68
N TRP A 171 5.32 15.80 -8.56
CA TRP A 171 5.12 14.36 -8.38
C TRP A 171 4.35 14.01 -7.10
N GLN A 172 4.49 14.85 -6.07
CA GLN A 172 3.80 14.66 -4.79
C GLN A 172 2.28 14.73 -4.96
N LEU A 173 1.78 15.63 -5.81
CA LEU A 173 0.34 15.75 -6.09
C LEU A 173 -0.22 14.53 -6.81
N GLY A 174 0.55 13.94 -7.73
CA GLY A 174 0.14 12.70 -8.40
C GLY A 174 0.22 11.48 -7.47
N ALA A 175 1.25 11.42 -6.64
CA ALA A 175 1.37 10.39 -5.61
C ALA A 175 0.22 10.47 -4.60
N ASP A 176 -0.21 11.66 -4.23
CA ASP A 176 -1.37 11.91 -3.38
C ASP A 176 -2.68 11.47 -4.04
N PHE A 177 -2.88 11.83 -5.31
CA PHE A 177 -4.03 11.37 -6.07
C PHE A 177 -4.16 9.83 -6.04
N PHE A 178 -3.03 9.12 -6.19
CA PHE A 178 -3.00 7.66 -6.06
C PHE A 178 -3.33 7.18 -4.65
N LEU A 179 -2.73 7.78 -3.61
CA LEU A 179 -2.97 7.37 -2.23
C LEU A 179 -4.44 7.48 -1.82
N ARG A 180 -5.13 8.54 -2.29
CA ARG A 180 -6.52 8.80 -1.95
C ARG A 180 -7.52 7.93 -2.72
N HIS A 181 -7.16 7.43 -3.90
CA HIS A 181 -8.08 6.69 -4.77
C HIS A 181 -7.79 5.19 -4.86
N LEU A 182 -6.53 4.76 -4.65
CA LEU A 182 -6.18 3.34 -4.73
C LEU A 182 -6.64 2.57 -3.49
N LEU A 183 -7.38 1.49 -3.68
CA LEU A 183 -7.74 0.53 -2.62
C LEU A 183 -6.50 -0.08 -1.95
N ASP A 184 -5.40 -0.19 -2.71
CA ASP A 184 -4.10 -0.66 -2.24
C ASP A 184 -3.12 0.47 -1.91
N GLY A 185 -3.59 1.71 -1.76
CA GLY A 185 -2.77 2.87 -1.41
C GLY A 185 -1.90 2.61 -0.17
N ASP A 186 -0.58 2.60 -0.35
CA ASP A 186 0.40 2.27 0.68
C ASP A 186 1.47 3.37 0.75
N PRO A 187 1.70 3.99 1.93
CA PRO A 187 2.68 5.07 2.07
C PRO A 187 4.06 4.72 1.52
N ALA A 188 4.54 3.50 1.75
CA ALA A 188 5.87 3.09 1.28
C ALA A 188 5.88 2.81 -0.22
N SER A 189 5.05 1.86 -0.68
CA SER A 189 5.05 1.43 -2.08
C SER A 189 4.72 2.59 -3.03
N ASN A 190 3.73 3.41 -2.68
CA ASN A 190 3.32 4.52 -3.53
C ASN A 190 4.37 5.62 -3.59
N THR A 191 4.78 6.16 -2.44
CA THR A 191 5.76 7.27 -2.39
C THR A 191 7.07 6.89 -3.06
N LEU A 192 7.60 5.69 -2.77
CA LEU A 192 8.89 5.26 -3.29
C LEU A 192 8.83 4.90 -4.79
N SER A 193 7.70 4.40 -5.28
CA SER A 193 7.50 4.16 -6.71
C SER A 193 7.42 5.46 -7.50
N TRP A 194 6.69 6.47 -7.02
CA TRP A 194 6.66 7.80 -7.64
C TRP A 194 8.05 8.46 -7.63
N ARG A 195 8.78 8.35 -6.52
CA ARG A 195 10.17 8.81 -6.42
C ARG A 195 11.10 8.07 -7.39
N TRP A 196 10.84 6.77 -7.64
CA TRP A 196 11.60 6.00 -8.61
C TRP A 196 11.36 6.48 -10.04
N ILE A 197 10.11 6.72 -10.44
CA ILE A 197 9.78 7.31 -11.75
C ILE A 197 10.50 8.67 -11.94
N ALA A 198 10.48 9.50 -10.90
CA ALA A 198 11.06 10.85 -10.90
C ALA A 198 12.60 10.88 -10.90
N GLY A 199 13.28 9.75 -10.74
CA GLY A 199 14.74 9.67 -10.62
C GLY A 199 15.29 10.07 -9.25
N LEU A 200 14.44 10.07 -8.21
CA LEU A 200 14.81 10.43 -6.83
C LEU A 200 15.17 9.20 -6.00
N GLN A 201 14.55 8.03 -6.25
CA GLN A 201 14.76 6.81 -5.49
C GLN A 201 16.02 6.05 -5.94
N THR A 202 16.28 6.02 -7.24
CA THR A 202 17.58 5.68 -7.82
C THR A 202 18.06 6.94 -8.49
N GLN A 203 18.89 7.70 -7.78
CA GLN A 203 19.26 9.06 -8.22
C GLN A 203 19.76 9.08 -9.66
N GLY A 204 19.16 9.96 -10.46
CA GLY A 204 19.47 10.14 -11.86
C GLY A 204 18.83 9.14 -12.84
N LYS A 205 18.20 8.05 -12.37
CA LYS A 205 17.53 7.06 -13.23
C LYS A 205 16.03 7.28 -13.24
N THR A 206 15.50 7.76 -14.34
CA THR A 206 14.06 8.02 -14.55
C THR A 206 13.41 6.90 -15.35
N TYR A 207 12.07 6.87 -15.32
CA TYR A 207 11.28 6.08 -16.25
C TYR A 207 10.46 7.00 -17.17
N LEU A 208 10.65 6.88 -18.48
CA LEU A 208 9.91 7.65 -19.49
C LEU A 208 8.83 6.81 -20.13
N ALA A 209 7.57 7.27 -20.06
CA ALA A 209 6.46 6.70 -20.81
C ALA A 209 6.67 6.95 -22.32
N ARG A 210 6.63 5.90 -23.14
CA ARG A 210 6.84 5.97 -24.58
C ARG A 210 5.62 5.44 -25.32
N ARG A 211 5.27 6.10 -26.41
CA ARG A 211 4.15 5.75 -27.29
C ARG A 211 4.17 4.30 -27.72
N ASP A 212 5.31 3.82 -28.25
CA ASP A 212 5.48 2.44 -28.72
C ASP A 212 5.27 1.41 -27.62
N ASN A 213 5.72 1.72 -26.40
CA ASN A 213 5.57 0.85 -25.24
C ASN A 213 4.12 0.82 -24.75
N ILE A 214 3.44 1.96 -24.70
CA ILE A 214 2.03 2.06 -24.34
C ILE A 214 1.17 1.29 -25.35
N SER A 215 1.30 1.56 -26.65
CA SER A 215 0.55 0.88 -27.70
C SER A 215 0.72 -0.64 -27.60
N LYS A 216 1.95 -1.13 -27.58
CA LYS A 216 2.25 -2.56 -27.46
C LYS A 216 1.59 -3.23 -26.26
N PHE A 217 1.75 -2.65 -25.07
CA PHE A 217 1.30 -3.32 -23.83
C PHE A 217 -0.13 -2.99 -23.42
N THR A 218 -0.81 -2.14 -24.18
CA THR A 218 -2.26 -1.95 -24.09
C THR A 218 -3.02 -2.73 -25.20
N GLY A 219 -2.28 -3.47 -26.04
CA GLY A 219 -2.88 -4.19 -27.17
C GLY A 219 -3.53 -3.21 -28.14
N ASP A 220 -2.79 -2.16 -28.47
CA ASP A 220 -3.19 -1.06 -29.38
C ASP A 220 -4.48 -0.32 -28.99
N ARG A 221 -4.92 -0.42 -27.70
CA ARG A 221 -6.04 0.39 -27.20
C ARG A 221 -5.71 1.90 -27.21
N PHE A 222 -4.42 2.23 -27.02
CA PHE A 222 -3.93 3.57 -27.00
C PHE A 222 -2.71 3.73 -27.89
N ASP A 223 -2.66 4.87 -28.59
CA ASP A 223 -1.52 5.30 -29.40
C ASP A 223 -1.25 6.78 -29.17
N PRO A 224 -0.84 7.17 -27.92
CA PRO A 224 -0.78 8.56 -27.50
C PRO A 224 0.25 9.37 -28.29
N ILE A 225 -0.12 10.61 -28.60
CA ILE A 225 0.75 11.63 -29.21
C ILE A 225 1.05 12.72 -28.19
N GLY A 226 2.10 13.52 -28.43
CA GLY A 226 2.41 14.67 -27.59
C GLY A 226 3.08 14.35 -26.26
N LEU A 227 3.48 13.09 -26.02
CA LEU A 227 4.24 12.73 -24.83
C LEU A 227 5.65 13.36 -24.87
N SER A 228 6.20 13.68 -23.70
CA SER A 228 7.58 14.14 -23.59
C SER A 228 8.53 13.12 -24.18
N SER A 229 9.49 13.60 -24.96
CA SER A 229 10.58 12.78 -25.54
C SER A 229 11.77 12.58 -24.59
N SER A 230 11.77 13.25 -23.43
CA SER A 230 12.86 13.19 -22.46
C SER A 230 12.35 13.21 -21.03
N ALA A 231 13.09 12.59 -20.12
CA ALA A 231 12.81 12.59 -18.69
C ALA A 231 14.06 13.02 -17.92
N LYS A 232 14.14 14.30 -17.58
CA LYS A 232 15.21 14.81 -16.72
C LYS A 232 14.90 14.46 -15.27
N ALA A 233 15.82 13.75 -14.61
CA ALA A 233 15.67 13.41 -13.21
C ALA A 233 15.46 14.68 -12.34
N LEU A 234 14.49 14.61 -11.45
CA LEU A 234 14.26 15.69 -10.50
C LEU A 234 15.42 15.78 -9.50
N LYS A 235 15.69 16.98 -9.04
CA LYS A 235 16.65 17.22 -7.95
C LYS A 235 15.98 16.93 -6.60
N GLY A 236 16.65 16.17 -5.76
CA GLY A 236 16.17 15.84 -4.42
C GLY A 236 17.30 15.78 -3.41
N LYS A 237 16.93 15.66 -2.14
CA LYS A 237 17.87 15.43 -1.04
C LYS A 237 18.57 14.07 -1.20
N PRO A 238 19.81 13.91 -0.70
CA PRO A 238 20.42 12.60 -0.53
C PRO A 238 19.52 11.67 0.30
N HIS A 239 19.69 10.35 0.12
CA HIS A 239 18.98 9.41 0.98
C HIS A 239 19.40 9.60 2.44
N PRO A 240 18.45 9.60 3.38
CA PRO A 240 18.77 9.65 4.80
C PRO A 240 19.58 8.42 5.24
N ASN A 241 20.34 8.56 6.31
CA ASN A 241 20.97 7.42 6.97
C ASN A 241 19.93 6.41 7.44
N ILE A 242 20.35 5.15 7.52
CA ILE A 242 19.50 4.06 8.00
C ILE A 242 19.27 4.22 9.50
N SER A 243 17.99 4.23 9.91
CA SER A 243 17.57 4.12 11.29
C SER A 243 17.47 2.68 11.72
N MET A 244 17.75 2.39 12.98
CA MET A 244 17.59 1.05 13.55
C MET A 244 16.11 0.67 13.60
N LEU A 245 15.80 -0.56 13.21
CA LEU A 245 14.48 -1.14 13.35
C LEU A 245 14.28 -1.64 14.80
N ASN A 246 13.15 -1.25 15.40
CA ASN A 246 12.73 -1.78 16.69
C ASN A 246 11.41 -2.55 16.50
N LEU A 247 11.53 -3.83 16.14
CA LEU A 247 10.40 -4.66 15.72
C LEU A 247 9.99 -5.70 16.80
N VAL A 248 10.75 -5.84 17.87
CA VAL A 248 10.47 -6.88 18.88
C VAL A 248 9.95 -6.23 20.16
N ASN A 249 8.63 -6.32 20.36
CA ASN A 249 7.97 -5.95 21.59
C ASN A 249 7.09 -7.12 22.04
N LEU A 250 7.09 -7.40 23.34
CA LEU A 250 6.30 -8.48 23.95
C LEU A 250 5.28 -7.87 24.91
N PRO A 251 3.98 -8.18 24.76
CA PRO A 251 2.98 -7.80 25.73
C PRO A 251 3.11 -8.63 27.00
N SER A 252 2.65 -8.10 28.13
CA SER A 252 2.54 -8.85 29.37
C SER A 252 1.22 -9.63 29.39
N SER A 253 1.25 -10.91 29.79
CA SER A 253 0.05 -11.71 29.99
C SER A 253 -0.74 -11.31 31.24
N ASP A 254 -0.09 -10.60 32.16
CA ASP A 254 -0.65 -10.29 33.49
C ASP A 254 -1.43 -8.95 33.53
N LEU A 255 -1.30 -8.15 32.45
CA LEU A 255 -1.96 -6.85 32.36
C LEU A 255 -3.32 -6.97 31.66
N ARG A 256 -4.28 -6.15 32.13
CA ARG A 256 -5.58 -6.00 31.46
C ARG A 256 -5.36 -5.42 30.05
N THR A 257 -5.62 -6.24 29.05
CA THR A 257 -5.23 -5.95 27.67
C THR A 257 -6.42 -5.50 26.84
N GLY A 258 -6.30 -4.31 26.25
CA GLY A 258 -7.16 -3.83 25.18
C GLY A 258 -6.55 -4.09 23.80
N LEU A 259 -7.38 -4.35 22.81
CA LEU A 259 -6.95 -4.48 21.43
C LEU A 259 -7.32 -3.24 20.62
N LEU A 260 -6.33 -2.64 19.95
CA LEU A 260 -6.51 -1.61 18.94
C LEU A 260 -6.32 -2.22 17.56
N ILE A 261 -7.33 -2.14 16.71
CA ILE A 261 -7.27 -2.56 15.31
C ILE A 261 -7.08 -1.31 14.44
N HIS A 262 -6.08 -1.31 13.56
CA HIS A 262 -5.92 -0.29 12.52
C HIS A 262 -5.98 -0.89 11.12
N ASN A 263 -6.27 -0.07 10.13
CA ASN A 263 -6.52 -0.48 8.76
C ASN A 263 -5.29 -0.93 7.95
N ASP A 264 -4.08 -0.97 8.52
CA ASP A 264 -2.87 -1.40 7.81
C ASP A 264 -2.56 -2.89 7.96
N ASP A 265 -3.04 -3.53 9.04
CA ASP A 265 -2.79 -4.94 9.30
C ASP A 265 -3.98 -5.59 10.03
N LEU A 266 -4.75 -6.34 9.29
CA LEU A 266 -5.99 -6.99 9.73
C LEU A 266 -5.83 -8.50 9.98
N GLU A 267 -4.60 -9.03 10.03
CA GLU A 267 -4.30 -10.37 10.51
C GLU A 267 -3.97 -10.31 12.00
N LEU A 268 -4.97 -10.58 12.82
CA LEU A 268 -4.90 -10.40 14.27
C LEU A 268 -4.30 -11.59 15.03
N SER A 269 -4.24 -12.78 14.41
CA SER A 269 -3.82 -14.00 15.13
C SER A 269 -2.49 -13.85 15.88
N PRO A 270 -1.43 -13.24 15.29
CA PRO A 270 -0.18 -13.05 16.02
C PRO A 270 -0.25 -12.00 17.13
N VAL A 271 -1.18 -11.03 17.00
CA VAL A 271 -1.33 -9.91 17.94
C VAL A 271 -2.00 -10.35 19.22
N ILE A 272 -3.01 -11.23 19.13
CA ILE A 272 -3.84 -11.68 20.26
C ILE A 272 -3.41 -13.04 20.81
N ASN A 273 -2.34 -13.63 20.26
CA ASN A 273 -1.90 -14.97 20.66
C ASN A 273 -1.47 -15.02 22.14
N GLY A 274 -2.10 -15.89 22.91
CA GLY A 274 -1.82 -16.06 24.34
C GLY A 274 -2.33 -14.95 25.25
N LEU A 275 -3.11 -13.99 24.71
CA LEU A 275 -3.66 -12.86 25.46
C LEU A 275 -5.16 -13.01 25.68
N ARG A 276 -5.64 -12.53 26.81
CA ARG A 276 -7.05 -12.30 27.08
C ARG A 276 -7.36 -10.83 26.73
N ILE A 277 -8.25 -10.63 25.75
CA ILE A 277 -8.68 -9.30 25.33
C ILE A 277 -9.93 -8.90 26.11
N GLU A 278 -9.83 -7.79 26.85
CA GLU A 278 -10.93 -7.27 27.67
C GLU A 278 -11.90 -6.40 26.87
N SER A 279 -11.37 -5.62 25.94
CA SER A 279 -12.16 -4.72 25.10
C SER A 279 -11.43 -4.43 23.79
N THR A 280 -12.16 -4.13 22.72
CA THR A 280 -11.59 -3.91 21.40
C THR A 280 -12.14 -2.65 20.75
N ILE A 281 -11.23 -1.86 20.17
CA ILE A 281 -11.56 -0.70 19.35
C ILE A 281 -10.88 -0.82 17.98
N ALA A 282 -11.45 -0.16 16.99
CA ALA A 282 -10.86 -0.03 15.67
C ALA A 282 -10.77 1.44 15.24
N VAL A 283 -9.67 1.80 14.60
CA VAL A 283 -9.45 3.13 13.99
C VAL A 283 -9.31 3.03 12.49
N ASN A 284 -9.86 4.01 11.79
CA ASN A 284 -9.70 4.18 10.36
C ASN A 284 -9.11 5.57 10.07
N ASN A 285 -7.77 5.66 10.00
CA ASN A 285 -7.01 6.90 9.80
C ASN A 285 -6.77 7.20 8.30
N LEU A 286 -7.73 6.89 7.42
CA LEU A 286 -7.56 7.12 5.98
C LEU A 286 -7.42 8.60 5.64
N ASP A 287 -8.16 9.47 6.28
CA ASP A 287 -8.12 10.91 5.99
C ASP A 287 -6.85 11.60 6.50
N GLU A 288 -6.10 10.95 7.39
CA GLU A 288 -4.78 11.42 7.85
C GLU A 288 -3.65 11.19 6.83
N ILE A 289 -3.94 10.58 5.68
CA ILE A 289 -2.93 10.28 4.66
C ILE A 289 -2.64 11.48 3.75
N SER A 290 -3.57 12.43 3.68
CA SER A 290 -3.60 13.54 2.73
C SER A 290 -4.29 14.76 3.32
N PRO A 291 -3.96 15.99 2.89
CA PRO A 291 -4.77 17.18 3.18
C PRO A 291 -6.14 17.18 2.44
N TRP A 292 -6.33 16.31 1.47
CA TRP A 292 -7.62 16.12 0.76
C TRP A 292 -8.26 14.80 1.16
N SER A 293 -9.59 14.75 1.15
CA SER A 293 -10.34 13.55 1.53
C SER A 293 -10.03 12.34 0.64
N CYS A 294 -9.99 11.16 1.26
CA CYS A 294 -9.95 9.90 0.54
C CYS A 294 -11.26 9.62 -0.20
N ALA A 295 -11.18 8.87 -1.29
CA ALA A 295 -12.35 8.46 -2.04
C ALA A 295 -13.28 7.57 -1.20
N ASN A 296 -14.60 7.77 -1.33
CA ASN A 296 -15.61 6.98 -0.63
C ASN A 296 -15.48 5.46 -0.89
N SER A 297 -15.02 5.07 -2.09
CA SER A 297 -14.74 3.68 -2.43
C SER A 297 -13.65 3.06 -1.54
N VAL A 298 -12.63 3.83 -1.18
CA VAL A 298 -11.55 3.40 -0.27
C VAL A 298 -12.08 3.23 1.16
N HIS A 299 -12.87 4.20 1.64
CA HIS A 299 -13.54 4.10 2.95
C HIS A 299 -14.44 2.88 3.03
N THR A 300 -15.32 2.69 2.05
CA THR A 300 -16.24 1.55 1.99
C THR A 300 -15.49 0.22 1.99
N PHE A 301 -14.43 0.11 1.18
CA PHE A 301 -13.60 -1.09 1.10
C PHE A 301 -12.95 -1.40 2.46
N VAL A 302 -12.31 -0.42 3.08
CA VAL A 302 -11.59 -0.61 4.36
C VAL A 302 -12.56 -0.93 5.49
N ASN A 303 -13.67 -0.22 5.59
CA ASN A 303 -14.68 -0.48 6.62
C ASN A 303 -15.25 -1.91 6.50
N SER A 304 -15.55 -2.36 5.27
CA SER A 304 -16.01 -3.75 5.05
C SER A 304 -14.96 -4.80 5.47
N LEU A 305 -13.66 -4.51 5.32
CA LEU A 305 -12.61 -5.41 5.80
C LEU A 305 -12.49 -5.41 7.33
N ILE A 306 -12.69 -4.26 7.99
CA ILE A 306 -12.75 -4.17 9.47
C ILE A 306 -13.96 -4.97 10.00
N ASP A 307 -15.11 -4.85 9.34
CA ASP A 307 -16.30 -5.63 9.68
C ASP A 307 -16.06 -7.14 9.52
N ASP A 308 -15.45 -7.58 8.42
CA ASP A 308 -15.07 -8.99 8.20
C ASP A 308 -14.15 -9.51 9.32
N VAL A 309 -13.15 -8.73 9.70
CA VAL A 309 -12.25 -9.07 10.83
C VAL A 309 -13.00 -9.15 12.14
N SER A 310 -13.88 -8.20 12.43
CA SER A 310 -14.68 -8.16 13.64
C SER A 310 -15.57 -9.42 13.77
N ILE A 311 -16.15 -9.86 12.66
CA ILE A 311 -16.95 -11.09 12.61
C ILE A 311 -16.08 -12.33 12.80
N ARG A 312 -14.95 -12.43 12.07
CA ARG A 312 -14.08 -13.63 12.10
C ARG A 312 -13.43 -13.88 13.47
N TYR A 313 -13.14 -12.82 14.18
CA TYR A 313 -12.46 -12.92 15.49
C TYR A 313 -13.40 -12.69 16.69
N LYS A 314 -14.71 -12.56 16.48
CA LYS A 314 -15.71 -12.17 17.50
C LYS A 314 -15.55 -12.91 18.83
N ASP A 315 -15.34 -14.23 18.78
CA ASP A 315 -15.23 -15.07 20.00
C ASP A 315 -13.96 -14.79 20.81
N LYS A 316 -12.94 -14.17 20.19
CA LYS A 316 -11.65 -13.87 20.83
C LYS A 316 -11.51 -12.43 21.27
N ILE A 317 -12.16 -11.51 20.56
CA ILE A 317 -11.95 -10.07 20.75
C ILE A 317 -13.22 -9.32 21.21
N GLY A 318 -14.38 -10.01 21.26
CA GLY A 318 -15.66 -9.40 21.60
C GLY A 318 -16.20 -8.44 20.54
N ALA A 319 -17.04 -7.51 20.97
CA ALA A 319 -17.57 -6.46 20.13
C ALA A 319 -16.48 -5.39 19.83
N VAL A 320 -16.47 -4.89 18.59
CA VAL A 320 -15.53 -3.86 18.16
C VAL A 320 -16.25 -2.52 18.07
N LYS A 321 -15.76 -1.52 18.83
CA LYS A 321 -16.20 -0.11 18.70
C LYS A 321 -15.30 0.60 17.71
N ILE A 322 -15.88 1.23 16.67
CA ILE A 322 -15.13 2.09 15.74
C ILE A 322 -14.98 3.46 16.39
N ILE A 323 -13.79 4.00 16.36
CA ILE A 323 -13.44 5.31 16.90
C ILE A 323 -12.73 6.16 15.83
N SER A 324 -12.72 7.47 16.02
CA SER A 324 -12.24 8.41 15.00
C SER A 324 -11.02 9.23 15.43
N ASN A 325 -10.75 9.35 16.73
CA ASN A 325 -9.71 10.24 17.22
C ASN A 325 -8.98 9.69 18.47
N PRO A 326 -7.79 10.23 18.82
CA PRO A 326 -7.03 9.79 19.98
C PRO A 326 -7.71 10.01 21.34
N ASP A 327 -8.59 11.02 21.47
CA ASP A 327 -9.27 11.29 22.75
C ASP A 327 -10.24 10.15 23.09
N GLU A 328 -10.97 9.63 22.10
CA GLU A 328 -11.82 8.46 22.29
C GLU A 328 -11.06 7.18 22.69
N VAL A 329 -9.78 7.05 22.26
CA VAL A 329 -8.90 5.95 22.72
C VAL A 329 -8.57 6.11 24.20
N GLU A 330 -8.27 7.32 24.61
CA GLU A 330 -7.92 7.64 26.00
C GLU A 330 -9.11 7.39 26.93
N ASP A 331 -10.32 7.87 26.57
CA ASP A 331 -11.55 7.60 27.28
C ASP A 331 -11.81 6.09 27.40
N TRP A 332 -11.75 5.35 26.29
CA TRP A 332 -11.90 3.91 26.26
C TRP A 332 -10.88 3.19 27.16
N TYR A 333 -9.62 3.63 27.16
CA TYR A 333 -8.54 3.04 27.95
C TYR A 333 -8.87 3.12 29.46
N TYR A 334 -9.27 4.28 29.94
CA TYR A 334 -9.58 4.48 31.35
C TYR A 334 -10.93 3.89 31.77
N GLU A 335 -11.98 4.02 30.97
CA GLU A 335 -13.31 3.43 31.25
C GLU A 335 -13.25 1.93 31.40
N ASN A 336 -12.47 1.24 30.56
CA ASN A 336 -12.32 -0.22 30.58
C ASN A 336 -11.18 -0.68 31.50
N LYS A 337 -10.52 0.23 32.22
CA LYS A 337 -9.38 -0.07 33.10
C LYS A 337 -8.28 -0.86 32.38
N ILE A 338 -8.00 -0.51 31.12
CA ILE A 338 -6.95 -1.13 30.32
C ILE A 338 -5.58 -0.70 30.90
N GLU A 339 -4.63 -1.63 30.97
CA GLU A 339 -3.28 -1.39 31.47
C GLU A 339 -2.25 -1.47 30.35
N GLN A 340 -2.57 -2.20 29.25
CA GLN A 340 -1.82 -2.17 28.00
C GLN A 340 -2.75 -2.28 26.80
N ILE A 341 -2.39 -1.59 25.73
CA ILE A 341 -3.02 -1.71 24.41
C ILE A 341 -2.10 -2.55 23.53
N VAL A 342 -2.60 -3.67 22.99
CA VAL A 342 -1.88 -4.40 21.95
C VAL A 342 -2.41 -4.00 20.58
N VAL A 343 -1.48 -3.89 19.63
CA VAL A 343 -1.79 -3.46 18.26
C VAL A 343 -0.82 -4.12 17.28
N ALA A 344 -1.25 -4.44 16.08
CA ALA A 344 -0.33 -4.85 15.02
C ALA A 344 0.69 -3.72 14.74
N TYR A 345 1.93 -4.09 14.42
CA TYR A 345 2.97 -3.09 14.12
C TYR A 345 2.53 -2.21 12.94
N ALA A 346 2.44 -0.93 13.18
CA ALA A 346 2.15 0.08 12.16
C ALA A 346 3.45 0.60 11.54
N ALA A 347 3.71 0.21 10.29
CA ALA A 347 4.83 0.76 9.53
C ALA A 347 4.65 2.26 9.27
N THR A 348 5.75 2.93 8.90
CA THR A 348 5.78 4.37 8.59
C THR A 348 4.60 4.83 7.76
N GLY A 349 3.79 5.72 8.31
CA GLY A 349 2.54 6.21 7.74
C GLY A 349 1.63 6.82 8.82
N PRO A 350 0.35 7.09 8.50
CA PRO A 350 -0.60 7.71 9.43
C PRO A 350 -0.79 6.92 10.73
N ASN A 351 -0.99 5.59 10.63
CA ASN A 351 -1.19 4.75 11.82
C ASN A 351 0.02 4.76 12.76
N ALA A 352 1.26 4.78 12.23
CA ALA A 352 2.45 4.92 13.06
C ALA A 352 2.50 6.28 13.78
N SER A 353 2.02 7.33 13.14
CA SER A 353 1.92 8.68 13.75
C SER A 353 0.85 8.71 14.83
N PHE A 354 -0.29 8.08 14.58
CA PHE A 354 -1.38 7.92 15.54
C PHE A 354 -0.90 7.19 16.81
N ILE A 355 -0.27 6.03 16.65
CA ILE A 355 0.26 5.23 17.78
C ILE A 355 1.33 6.02 18.58
N ARG A 356 2.23 6.74 17.88
CA ARG A 356 3.19 7.61 18.57
C ARG A 356 2.51 8.69 19.41
N ASN A 357 1.38 9.22 18.94
CA ASN A 357 0.58 10.20 19.71
C ASN A 357 -0.01 9.56 20.97
N LEU A 358 -0.57 8.36 20.88
CA LEU A 358 -1.07 7.64 22.06
C LEU A 358 0.03 7.41 23.11
N ASN A 359 1.23 6.99 22.70
CA ASN A 359 2.37 6.82 23.59
C ASN A 359 2.79 8.16 24.26
N LYS A 360 2.76 9.29 23.52
CA LYS A 360 3.05 10.61 24.07
C LYS A 360 2.03 11.07 25.11
N ARG A 361 0.80 10.56 25.05
CA ARG A 361 -0.26 10.79 26.04
C ARG A 361 -0.11 9.89 27.28
N GLY A 362 0.91 9.03 27.31
CA GLY A 362 1.17 8.13 28.44
C GLY A 362 0.45 6.80 28.37
N LEU A 363 -0.25 6.47 27.29
CA LEU A 363 -0.89 5.17 27.12
C LEU A 363 0.17 4.10 26.82
N ASN A 364 0.06 2.95 27.47
CA ASN A 364 0.97 1.83 27.29
C ASN A 364 0.58 1.05 26.01
N VAL A 365 1.17 1.39 24.85
CA VAL A 365 0.87 0.77 23.56
C VAL A 365 2.00 -0.15 23.13
N VAL A 366 1.70 -1.44 23.04
CA VAL A 366 2.64 -2.51 22.62
C VAL A 366 2.34 -2.92 21.18
N GLN A 367 3.26 -2.61 20.27
CA GLN A 367 3.15 -2.97 18.87
C GLN A 367 3.76 -4.34 18.60
N ILE A 368 2.98 -5.25 18.00
CA ILE A 368 3.39 -6.63 17.70
C ILE A 368 3.72 -6.76 16.22
N SER A 369 5.00 -6.92 15.90
CA SER A 369 5.44 -7.17 14.52
C SER A 369 5.43 -8.66 14.18
N LYS A 370 5.20 -8.95 12.90
CA LYS A 370 5.20 -10.33 12.39
C LYS A 370 6.62 -10.83 12.12
N LYS A 371 6.86 -12.11 12.34
CA LYS A 371 8.15 -12.76 12.03
C LYS A 371 8.60 -12.50 10.59
N TYR A 372 7.66 -12.45 9.64
CA TYR A 372 7.95 -12.13 8.24
C TYR A 372 8.66 -10.78 8.09
N ASP A 373 8.13 -9.74 8.75
CA ASP A 373 8.71 -8.39 8.69
C ASP A 373 10.05 -8.33 9.44
N GLN A 374 10.12 -8.94 10.63
CA GLN A 374 11.35 -9.02 11.44
C GLN A 374 12.49 -9.68 10.67
N THR A 375 12.17 -10.71 9.87
CA THR A 375 13.16 -11.43 9.06
C THR A 375 13.53 -10.68 7.77
N ALA A 376 12.57 -10.09 7.08
CA ALA A 376 12.80 -9.55 5.75
C ALA A 376 13.25 -8.08 5.73
N TRP A 377 12.68 -7.21 6.55
CA TRP A 377 12.97 -5.76 6.50
C TRP A 377 14.43 -5.39 6.78
N PRO A 378 15.19 -6.06 7.68
CA PRO A 378 16.62 -5.75 7.90
C PRO A 378 17.47 -5.85 6.63
N HIS A 379 17.01 -6.57 5.61
CA HIS A 379 17.71 -6.69 4.32
C HIS A 379 17.42 -5.56 3.33
N ALA A 380 16.44 -4.68 3.61
CA ALA A 380 16.05 -3.60 2.71
C ALA A 380 16.95 -2.33 2.81
N THR A 381 18.23 -2.51 3.08
CA THR A 381 19.20 -1.43 3.33
C THR A 381 19.66 -0.71 2.07
N HIS A 382 19.66 -1.39 0.93
CA HIS A 382 20.15 -0.91 -0.36
C HIS A 382 19.03 -0.94 -1.42
N GLY A 383 19.38 -0.94 -2.73
CA GLY A 383 18.42 -1.12 -3.81
C GLY A 383 17.86 -2.55 -3.88
N PHE A 384 16.69 -2.68 -4.51
CA PHE A 384 15.96 -3.95 -4.59
C PHE A 384 16.78 -5.12 -5.16
N PHE A 385 17.67 -4.88 -6.10
CA PHE A 385 18.45 -5.98 -6.68
C PHE A 385 19.34 -6.69 -5.64
N ARG A 386 19.88 -5.98 -4.65
CA ARG A 386 20.58 -6.60 -3.52
C ARG A 386 19.64 -7.32 -2.56
N PHE A 387 18.46 -6.76 -2.34
CA PHE A 387 17.40 -7.42 -1.56
C PHE A 387 16.93 -8.70 -2.25
N LYS A 388 16.74 -8.66 -3.58
CA LYS A 388 16.32 -9.81 -4.39
C LYS A 388 17.24 -11.03 -4.20
N GLU A 389 18.55 -10.83 -4.04
CA GLU A 389 19.53 -11.91 -3.79
C GLU A 389 19.25 -12.66 -2.49
N LYS A 390 18.55 -12.03 -1.54
CA LYS A 390 18.16 -12.64 -0.26
C LYS A 390 16.87 -13.46 -0.33
N ILE A 391 16.06 -13.30 -1.38
CA ILE A 391 14.74 -13.95 -1.48
C ILE A 391 14.82 -15.47 -1.29
N PRO A 392 15.74 -16.24 -1.92
CA PRO A 392 15.82 -17.68 -1.71
C PRO A 392 16.09 -18.07 -0.25
N ALA A 393 16.98 -17.33 0.43
CA ALA A 393 17.28 -17.56 1.84
C ALA A 393 16.07 -17.21 2.73
N LEU A 394 15.40 -16.10 2.48
CA LEU A 394 14.18 -15.68 3.19
C LEU A 394 13.05 -16.71 3.04
N ILE A 395 12.86 -17.25 1.84
CA ILE A 395 11.86 -18.31 1.58
C ILE A 395 12.15 -19.54 2.46
N LYS A 396 13.42 -19.96 2.54
CA LYS A 396 13.84 -21.11 3.35
C LYS A 396 13.67 -20.83 4.84
N GLU A 397 14.15 -19.69 5.33
CA GLU A 397 14.10 -19.30 6.74
C GLU A 397 12.66 -19.16 7.27
N LEU A 398 11.78 -18.65 6.42
CA LEU A 398 10.36 -18.47 6.73
C LEU A 398 9.50 -19.73 6.47
N GLY A 399 10.09 -20.81 5.97
CA GLY A 399 9.39 -22.05 5.65
C GLY A 399 8.28 -21.86 4.62
N LEU A 400 8.56 -21.12 3.53
CA LEU A 400 7.56 -20.79 2.52
C LEU A 400 7.47 -21.79 1.35
N ASN A 401 8.37 -22.76 1.29
CA ASN A 401 8.48 -23.77 0.23
C ASN A 401 8.37 -25.22 0.77
N SER A 402 7.58 -25.38 1.83
CA SER A 402 7.29 -26.70 2.41
C SER A 402 6.01 -27.29 1.86
#